data_80f2594079ac505a2ae78667901a0869
#
_entry.id   80f2594079ac505a2ae78667901a0869
#
_cell.length_a   1.000
_cell.length_b   1.000
_cell.length_c   1.000
_cell.angle_alpha   90.00
_cell.angle_beta   90.00
_cell.angle_gamma   90.00
#
_symmetry.space_group_name_H-M   'P 1'
#
loop_
_entity.id
_entity.type
_entity.pdbx_description
1 polymer ?
#
loop_
_entity_poly.entity_id
_entity_poly.type
_entity_poly.pdbx_seq_one_letter_code
_entity_poly.pdbx_strand_id
1 'polypeptide(L)'
;MVGGGQLARMTHQAAIALGQRLRVLAAAPDEPAAQVTPDVVLGSHTDLDDLRRAADGATVLTFDHEHVPGELLERLVAEGVNVAPPPAALRHAQDKLVMRRRLAELGAPVPRFAAIETIEDLERFAELTGGPMVVKAARGGYDGRGVSLVDDLVQARAVVADYLAAGVPVLAEERVVMRRELSALVARSPFGQGAAWPVVETVQEDGICVTVIAPAPDLSDEKAAAAQQLALRLADELGVVGVLAVELFETVDGQLLVNELAMRPHNSGHWTMDGAATGQFEQHLRAVLDYPLGATTPIVPLTVMANVLGAAQTPSMSMDERLHHLFARYPDARVHLYGKGERPGRKIGHINLLGRDTTDLATLRERAESAAHWLSHGEWSDGWNPHE
;
A
#
# COMPACT_ATOMS: atom_id res chain seq x y z
N MET A 1 -12.42 12.74 1.95
CA MET A 1 -11.67 11.54 1.52
C MET A 1 -12.66 10.47 1.12
N VAL A 2 -12.47 9.84 -0.04
CA VAL A 2 -13.33 8.77 -0.53
C VAL A 2 -12.82 7.43 -0.01
N GLY A 3 -13.70 6.69 0.67
CA GLY A 3 -13.42 5.47 1.42
C GLY A 3 -13.26 5.73 2.91
N GLY A 4 -13.87 4.86 3.72
CA GLY A 4 -13.87 4.91 5.19
C GLY A 4 -12.91 3.90 5.85
N GLY A 5 -11.90 3.41 5.12
CA GLY A 5 -10.99 2.39 5.60
C GLY A 5 -9.92 2.86 6.59
N GLN A 6 -8.92 1.99 6.83
CA GLN A 6 -7.84 2.29 7.79
C GLN A 6 -6.97 3.47 7.36
N LEU A 7 -6.76 3.69 6.06
CA LEU A 7 -5.92 4.80 5.60
C LEU A 7 -6.63 6.13 5.89
N ALA A 8 -7.95 6.21 5.66
CA ALA A 8 -8.74 7.37 6.02
C ALA A 8 -8.72 7.62 7.54
N ARG A 9 -8.83 6.55 8.37
CA ARG A 9 -8.73 6.66 9.83
C ARG A 9 -7.38 7.24 10.28
N MET A 10 -6.27 6.76 9.75
CA MET A 10 -4.93 7.26 10.08
C MET A 10 -4.68 8.64 9.48
N THR A 11 -5.24 8.95 8.30
CA THR A 11 -5.22 10.32 7.75
C THR A 11 -5.97 11.30 8.64
N HIS A 12 -7.08 10.86 9.28
CA HIS A 12 -7.82 11.70 10.22
C HIS A 12 -7.00 12.06 11.47
N GLN A 13 -6.17 11.13 11.98
CA GLN A 13 -5.24 11.42 13.09
C GLN A 13 -4.27 12.56 12.71
N ALA A 14 -3.69 12.50 11.51
CA ALA A 14 -2.81 13.54 11.00
C ALA A 14 -3.57 14.87 10.76
N ALA A 15 -4.81 14.80 10.26
CA ALA A 15 -5.65 15.98 10.05
C ALA A 15 -5.93 16.71 11.35
N ILE A 16 -6.22 16.00 12.44
CA ILE A 16 -6.44 16.58 13.77
C ILE A 16 -5.20 17.37 14.22
N ALA A 17 -4.00 16.80 14.08
CA ALA A 17 -2.76 17.46 14.46
C ALA A 17 -2.49 18.75 13.66
N LEU A 18 -2.91 18.77 12.38
CA LEU A 18 -2.79 19.93 11.48
C LEU A 18 -3.96 20.93 11.61
N GLY A 19 -4.91 20.71 12.51
CA GLY A 19 -6.12 21.54 12.63
C GLY A 19 -7.04 21.46 11.41
N GLN A 20 -6.93 20.41 10.59
CA GLN A 20 -7.74 20.20 9.41
C GLN A 20 -8.98 19.37 9.71
N ARG A 21 -10.05 19.60 8.97
CA ARG A 21 -11.27 18.79 9.02
C ARG A 21 -11.22 17.76 7.90
N LEU A 22 -11.47 16.50 8.26
CA LEU A 22 -11.59 15.41 7.29
C LEU A 22 -13.05 14.94 7.25
N ARG A 23 -13.68 15.09 6.05
CA ARG A 23 -14.93 14.41 5.72
C ARG A 23 -14.61 13.09 5.03
N VAL A 24 -15.30 12.01 5.38
CA VAL A 24 -15.17 10.70 4.74
C VAL A 24 -16.45 10.29 4.02
N LEU A 25 -16.33 9.78 2.80
CA LEU A 25 -17.38 9.03 2.13
C LEU A 25 -17.19 7.55 2.49
N ALA A 26 -18.09 7.01 3.30
CA ALA A 26 -18.06 5.64 3.79
C ALA A 26 -19.27 4.85 3.31
N ALA A 27 -19.09 3.58 2.99
CA ALA A 27 -20.19 2.69 2.59
C ALA A 27 -21.06 2.26 3.78
N ALA A 28 -20.47 2.27 5.00
CA ALA A 28 -21.16 1.89 6.22
C ALA A 28 -20.66 2.70 7.44
N PRO A 29 -21.51 2.90 8.47
CA PRO A 29 -21.15 3.69 9.64
C PRO A 29 -20.11 3.00 10.55
N ASP A 30 -19.91 1.71 10.40
CA ASP A 30 -18.94 0.89 11.13
C ASP A 30 -17.58 0.78 10.42
N GLU A 31 -17.38 1.48 9.29
CA GLU A 31 -16.07 1.53 8.67
C GLU A 31 -15.04 2.26 9.55
N PRO A 32 -13.76 1.86 9.49
CA PRO A 32 -12.70 2.36 10.37
C PRO A 32 -12.64 3.87 10.61
N ALA A 33 -12.75 4.67 9.54
CA ALA A 33 -12.72 6.12 9.66
C ALA A 33 -14.06 6.70 10.11
N ALA A 34 -15.19 6.10 9.68
CA ALA A 34 -16.52 6.55 10.07
C ALA A 34 -16.77 6.45 11.57
N GLN A 35 -16.12 5.50 12.26
CA GLN A 35 -16.21 5.33 13.72
C GLN A 35 -15.60 6.51 14.51
N VAL A 36 -14.69 7.28 13.90
CA VAL A 36 -13.89 8.29 14.62
C VAL A 36 -13.99 9.69 14.01
N THR A 37 -14.52 9.81 12.81
CA THR A 37 -14.67 11.09 12.10
C THR A 37 -16.05 11.67 12.35
N PRO A 38 -16.17 12.94 12.77
CA PRO A 38 -17.48 13.55 13.03
C PRO A 38 -18.25 13.93 11.75
N ASP A 39 -17.55 14.03 10.61
CA ASP A 39 -18.11 14.42 9.31
C ASP A 39 -18.10 13.24 8.35
N VAL A 40 -19.20 12.49 8.31
CA VAL A 40 -19.37 11.26 7.51
C VAL A 40 -20.51 11.44 6.53
N VAL A 41 -20.23 11.18 5.26
CA VAL A 41 -21.23 11.00 4.21
C VAL A 41 -21.37 9.49 3.97
N LEU A 42 -22.53 8.93 4.25
CA LEU A 42 -22.81 7.54 3.89
C LEU A 42 -23.24 7.48 2.42
N GLY A 43 -22.60 6.61 1.65
CA GLY A 43 -22.84 6.47 0.22
C GLY A 43 -21.82 5.59 -0.49
N SER A 44 -21.87 5.59 -1.81
CA SER A 44 -21.02 4.78 -2.67
C SER A 44 -20.01 5.62 -3.44
N HIS A 45 -18.78 5.14 -3.51
CA HIS A 45 -17.74 5.70 -4.37
C HIS A 45 -18.02 5.52 -5.88
N THR A 46 -19.04 4.76 -6.25
CA THR A 46 -19.52 4.57 -7.63
C THR A 46 -20.76 5.41 -7.96
N ASP A 47 -21.26 6.21 -7.00
CA ASP A 47 -22.36 7.13 -7.20
C ASP A 47 -21.87 8.58 -7.26
N LEU A 48 -22.22 9.30 -8.34
CA LEU A 48 -21.75 10.63 -8.56
C LEU A 48 -22.32 11.64 -7.55
N ASP A 49 -23.57 11.48 -7.13
CA ASP A 49 -24.20 12.44 -6.21
C ASP A 49 -23.65 12.24 -4.79
N ASP A 50 -23.28 11.03 -4.42
CA ASP A 50 -22.57 10.73 -3.18
C ASP A 50 -21.17 11.35 -3.18
N LEU A 51 -20.44 11.24 -4.29
CA LEU A 51 -19.15 11.88 -4.48
C LEU A 51 -19.26 13.42 -4.43
N ARG A 52 -20.29 14.01 -5.03
CA ARG A 52 -20.58 15.46 -4.94
C ARG A 52 -20.84 15.89 -3.50
N ARG A 53 -21.65 15.13 -2.74
CA ARG A 53 -21.90 15.40 -1.32
C ARG A 53 -20.63 15.32 -0.49
N ALA A 54 -19.75 14.38 -0.80
CA ALA A 54 -18.46 14.25 -0.12
C ALA A 54 -17.52 15.43 -0.45
N ALA A 55 -17.57 15.95 -1.69
CA ALA A 55 -16.74 17.05 -2.17
C ALA A 55 -17.28 18.45 -1.81
N ASP A 56 -18.55 18.57 -1.41
CA ASP A 56 -19.19 19.84 -1.15
C ASP A 56 -18.47 20.65 -0.06
N GLY A 57 -18.00 21.85 -0.41
CA GLY A 57 -17.23 22.73 0.47
C GLY A 57 -15.84 22.21 0.87
N ALA A 58 -15.37 21.10 0.29
CA ALA A 58 -14.03 20.58 0.55
C ALA A 58 -12.97 21.33 -0.29
N THR A 59 -11.78 21.56 0.29
CA THR A 59 -10.64 22.15 -0.42
C THR A 59 -10.06 21.19 -1.46
N VAL A 60 -10.08 19.89 -1.15
CA VAL A 60 -9.55 18.82 -2.00
C VAL A 60 -10.29 17.50 -1.73
N LEU A 61 -10.51 16.72 -2.77
CA LEU A 61 -11.00 15.34 -2.70
C LEU A 61 -9.82 14.38 -2.89
N THR A 62 -9.60 13.49 -1.92
CA THR A 62 -8.54 12.47 -1.95
C THR A 62 -9.08 11.09 -1.58
N PHE A 63 -8.25 10.03 -1.58
CA PHE A 63 -8.71 8.65 -1.61
C PHE A 63 -8.06 7.77 -0.54
N ASP A 64 -8.86 6.84 0.00
CA ASP A 64 -8.44 5.70 0.83
C ASP A 64 -8.14 4.45 -0.03
N HIS A 65 -8.67 4.42 -1.25
CA HIS A 65 -8.52 3.33 -2.24
C HIS A 65 -8.62 3.88 -3.67
N GLU A 66 -8.21 3.08 -4.65
CA GLU A 66 -8.17 3.45 -6.07
C GLU A 66 -9.45 3.06 -6.86
N HIS A 67 -10.56 2.67 -6.21
CA HIS A 67 -11.70 2.05 -6.91
C HIS A 67 -12.75 3.03 -7.46
N VAL A 68 -12.56 4.33 -7.30
CA VAL A 68 -13.50 5.33 -7.85
C VAL A 68 -13.41 5.34 -9.37
N PRO A 69 -14.53 5.18 -10.11
CA PRO A 69 -14.53 5.21 -11.56
C PRO A 69 -13.96 6.52 -12.12
N GLY A 70 -13.01 6.41 -13.07
CA GLY A 70 -12.28 7.56 -13.61
C GLY A 70 -13.21 8.61 -14.25
N GLU A 71 -14.25 8.16 -14.96
CA GLU A 71 -15.25 9.03 -15.57
C GLU A 71 -16.04 9.88 -14.57
N LEU A 72 -16.25 9.38 -13.35
CA LEU A 72 -16.91 10.14 -12.29
C LEU A 72 -15.96 11.22 -11.74
N LEU A 73 -14.68 10.90 -11.61
CA LEU A 73 -13.66 11.85 -11.18
C LEU A 73 -13.44 12.95 -12.22
N GLU A 74 -13.42 12.61 -13.51
CA GLU A 74 -13.31 13.58 -14.60
C GLU A 74 -14.50 14.55 -14.60
N ARG A 75 -15.72 14.07 -14.31
CA ARG A 75 -16.91 14.92 -14.15
C ARG A 75 -16.78 15.86 -12.97
N LEU A 76 -16.32 15.39 -11.81
CA LEU A 76 -16.09 16.25 -10.64
C LEU A 76 -15.06 17.34 -10.93
N VAL A 77 -13.96 16.99 -11.63
CA VAL A 77 -12.96 17.99 -12.06
C VAL A 77 -13.58 19.02 -13.00
N ALA A 78 -14.43 18.59 -13.96
CA ALA A 78 -15.15 19.52 -14.85
C ALA A 78 -16.13 20.42 -14.10
N GLU A 79 -16.63 20.00 -12.93
CA GLU A 79 -17.47 20.77 -12.02
C GLU A 79 -16.66 21.69 -11.07
N GLY A 80 -15.32 21.69 -11.18
CA GLY A 80 -14.42 22.53 -10.40
C GLY A 80 -13.92 21.92 -9.09
N VAL A 81 -14.16 20.62 -8.85
CA VAL A 81 -13.63 19.92 -7.67
C VAL A 81 -12.13 19.69 -7.85
N ASN A 82 -11.34 20.10 -6.86
CA ASN A 82 -9.91 19.76 -6.80
C ASN A 82 -9.76 18.28 -6.36
N VAL A 83 -9.28 17.42 -7.26
CA VAL A 83 -9.10 15.98 -7.04
C VAL A 83 -7.61 15.65 -7.00
N ALA A 84 -7.13 15.06 -5.91
CA ALA A 84 -5.72 14.71 -5.70
C ALA A 84 -5.57 13.27 -5.13
N PRO A 85 -4.87 12.36 -5.85
CA PRO A 85 -4.24 12.57 -7.16
C PRO A 85 -5.27 12.80 -8.27
N PRO A 86 -4.89 13.52 -9.35
CA PRO A 86 -5.80 13.76 -10.46
C PRO A 86 -6.18 12.46 -11.20
N PRO A 87 -7.36 12.40 -11.86
CA PRO A 87 -7.84 11.19 -12.53
C PRO A 87 -6.84 10.62 -13.55
N ALA A 88 -6.15 11.52 -14.27
CA ALA A 88 -5.13 11.13 -15.25
C ALA A 88 -3.94 10.38 -14.63
N ALA A 89 -3.58 10.68 -13.38
CA ALA A 89 -2.58 9.94 -12.62
C ALA A 89 -3.17 8.63 -12.07
N LEU A 90 -4.32 8.74 -11.39
CA LEU A 90 -4.92 7.61 -10.65
C LEU A 90 -5.21 6.38 -11.52
N ARG A 91 -5.52 6.58 -12.81
CA ARG A 91 -5.73 5.49 -13.77
C ARG A 91 -4.59 4.47 -13.83
N HIS A 92 -3.34 4.90 -13.55
CA HIS A 92 -2.17 4.03 -13.55
C HIS A 92 -2.07 3.16 -12.28
N ALA A 93 -2.77 3.51 -11.21
CA ALA A 93 -2.94 2.63 -10.05
C ALA A 93 -4.20 1.74 -10.16
N GLN A 94 -5.16 2.09 -11.04
CA GLN A 94 -6.40 1.35 -11.25
C GLN A 94 -6.29 0.22 -12.27
N ASP A 95 -5.36 0.34 -13.23
CA ASP A 95 -5.24 -0.58 -14.38
C ASP A 95 -3.77 -0.94 -14.60
N LYS A 96 -3.43 -2.20 -14.31
CA LYS A 96 -2.06 -2.72 -14.41
C LYS A 96 -1.52 -2.69 -15.84
N LEU A 97 -2.38 -2.88 -16.85
CA LEU A 97 -1.95 -2.85 -18.24
C LEU A 97 -1.66 -1.42 -18.71
N VAL A 98 -2.52 -0.47 -18.33
CA VAL A 98 -2.29 0.97 -18.58
C VAL A 98 -1.00 1.42 -17.88
N MET A 99 -0.80 1.02 -16.64
CA MET A 99 0.42 1.29 -15.88
C MET A 99 1.66 0.74 -16.60
N ARG A 100 1.67 -0.55 -16.97
CA ARG A 100 2.82 -1.21 -17.61
C ARG A 100 3.21 -0.53 -18.92
N ARG A 101 2.23 -0.24 -19.78
CA ARG A 101 2.46 0.47 -21.04
C ARG A 101 3.09 1.84 -20.78
N ARG A 102 2.52 2.61 -19.84
CA ARG A 102 3.05 3.95 -19.54
C ARG A 102 4.45 3.91 -18.92
N LEU A 103 4.71 2.97 -18.02
CA LEU A 103 6.04 2.79 -17.43
C LEU A 103 7.09 2.41 -18.49
N ALA A 104 6.74 1.51 -19.42
CA ALA A 104 7.62 1.15 -20.52
C ALA A 104 7.90 2.33 -21.47
N GLU A 105 6.88 3.15 -21.81
CA GLU A 105 7.04 4.39 -22.57
C GLU A 105 7.98 5.38 -21.91
N LEU A 106 7.92 5.48 -20.58
CA LEU A 106 8.81 6.33 -19.78
C LEU A 106 10.22 5.74 -19.57
N GLY A 107 10.48 4.54 -20.12
CA GLY A 107 11.76 3.84 -19.95
C GLY A 107 12.00 3.41 -18.50
N ALA A 108 10.94 3.21 -17.70
CA ALA A 108 11.08 2.64 -16.37
C ALA A 108 11.32 1.12 -16.47
N PRO A 109 12.19 0.56 -15.62
CA PRO A 109 12.44 -0.87 -15.62
C PRO A 109 11.19 -1.62 -15.12
N VAL A 110 10.64 -2.47 -15.96
CA VAL A 110 9.47 -3.31 -15.66
C VAL A 110 9.74 -4.74 -16.13
N PRO A 111 9.08 -5.75 -15.56
CA PRO A 111 9.09 -7.11 -16.09
C PRO A 111 8.61 -7.12 -17.56
N ARG A 112 9.08 -8.05 -18.39
CA ARG A 112 8.49 -8.27 -19.70
C ARG A 112 7.01 -8.60 -19.53
N PHE A 113 6.17 -8.00 -20.38
CA PHE A 113 4.72 -8.15 -20.26
C PHE A 113 4.02 -8.15 -21.62
N ALA A 114 2.82 -8.70 -21.64
CA ALA A 114 1.91 -8.62 -22.77
C ALA A 114 0.46 -8.46 -22.32
N ALA A 115 -0.33 -7.70 -23.09
CA ALA A 115 -1.78 -7.78 -23.03
C ALA A 115 -2.22 -9.10 -23.67
N ILE A 116 -3.11 -9.82 -23.02
CA ILE A 116 -3.61 -11.10 -23.50
C ILE A 116 -5.10 -10.94 -23.85
N GLU A 117 -5.39 -10.89 -25.15
CA GLU A 117 -6.73 -10.79 -25.68
C GLU A 117 -7.22 -12.14 -26.24
N THR A 118 -6.27 -13.01 -26.60
CA THR A 118 -6.50 -14.35 -27.12
C THR A 118 -5.53 -15.38 -26.54
N ILE A 119 -5.82 -16.66 -26.73
CA ILE A 119 -4.88 -17.74 -26.31
C ILE A 119 -3.60 -17.70 -27.16
N GLU A 120 -3.68 -17.29 -28.41
CA GLU A 120 -2.53 -17.13 -29.31
C GLU A 120 -1.59 -16.02 -28.83
N ASP A 121 -2.11 -14.95 -28.19
CA ASP A 121 -1.27 -13.92 -27.54
C ASP A 121 -0.47 -14.51 -26.39
N LEU A 122 -1.12 -15.33 -25.56
CA LEU A 122 -0.46 -16.03 -24.46
C LEU A 122 0.65 -16.95 -24.95
N GLU A 123 0.38 -17.72 -26.01
CA GLU A 123 1.36 -18.64 -26.60
C GLU A 123 2.59 -17.90 -27.12
N ARG A 124 2.39 -16.82 -27.86
CA ARG A 124 3.49 -15.95 -28.30
C ARG A 124 4.30 -15.37 -27.14
N PHE A 125 3.63 -14.97 -26.08
CA PHE A 125 4.32 -14.46 -24.90
C PHE A 125 5.11 -15.57 -24.19
N ALA A 126 4.55 -16.78 -24.08
CA ALA A 126 5.23 -17.94 -23.51
C ALA A 126 6.48 -18.33 -24.31
N GLU A 127 6.42 -18.29 -25.66
CA GLU A 127 7.58 -18.52 -26.53
C GLU A 127 8.67 -17.46 -26.31
N LEU A 128 8.28 -16.19 -26.13
CA LEU A 128 9.21 -15.08 -25.89
C LEU A 128 9.93 -15.19 -24.54
N THR A 129 9.22 -15.62 -23.50
CA THR A 129 9.75 -15.65 -22.13
C THR A 129 10.42 -16.98 -21.79
N GLY A 130 9.97 -18.08 -22.40
CA GLY A 130 10.57 -19.42 -22.28
C GLY A 130 10.44 -20.06 -20.89
N GLY A 131 9.57 -19.56 -20.02
CA GLY A 131 9.51 -20.03 -18.63
C GLY A 131 8.21 -19.73 -17.90
N PRO A 132 8.24 -19.87 -16.58
CA PRO A 132 7.11 -19.54 -15.71
C PRO A 132 6.67 -18.08 -15.88
N MET A 133 5.39 -17.84 -15.74
CA MET A 133 4.82 -16.51 -15.89
C MET A 133 3.82 -16.17 -14.79
N VAL A 134 3.44 -14.90 -14.73
CA VAL A 134 2.40 -14.40 -13.82
C VAL A 134 1.25 -13.88 -14.67
N VAL A 135 0.08 -14.44 -14.47
CA VAL A 135 -1.16 -13.98 -15.12
C VAL A 135 -1.92 -13.11 -14.13
N LYS A 136 -2.25 -11.89 -14.54
CA LYS A 136 -2.92 -10.90 -13.67
C LYS A 136 -4.20 -10.39 -14.34
N ALA A 137 -5.27 -10.25 -13.55
CA ALA A 137 -6.36 -9.37 -13.94
C ALA A 137 -5.85 -7.92 -14.01
N ALA A 138 -6.12 -7.21 -15.10
CA ALA A 138 -5.63 -5.84 -15.26
C ALA A 138 -6.27 -4.87 -14.26
N ARG A 139 -7.47 -5.16 -13.76
CA ARG A 139 -8.21 -4.34 -12.78
C ARG A 139 -8.76 -5.18 -11.63
N GLY A 140 -8.95 -4.54 -10.48
CA GLY A 140 -9.69 -5.10 -9.34
C GLY A 140 -8.91 -6.08 -8.46
N GLY A 141 -7.62 -6.32 -8.68
CA GLY A 141 -6.76 -7.15 -7.83
C GLY A 141 -6.14 -6.34 -6.67
N TYR A 142 -6.06 -6.95 -5.49
CA TYR A 142 -5.36 -6.41 -4.31
C TYR A 142 -4.93 -7.56 -3.39
N ASP A 143 -3.87 -7.38 -2.60
CA ASP A 143 -3.35 -8.38 -1.65
C ASP A 143 -3.27 -9.79 -2.29
N GLY A 144 -2.62 -9.93 -3.45
CA GLY A 144 -2.46 -11.19 -4.18
C GLY A 144 -3.71 -11.71 -4.94
N ARG A 145 -4.88 -11.09 -4.77
CA ARG A 145 -6.08 -11.48 -5.51
C ARG A 145 -6.01 -11.04 -6.96
N GLY A 146 -6.46 -11.90 -7.86
CA GLY A 146 -6.38 -11.66 -9.30
C GLY A 146 -4.97 -11.79 -9.87
N VAL A 147 -4.06 -12.47 -9.13
CA VAL A 147 -2.69 -12.81 -9.54
C VAL A 147 -2.54 -14.33 -9.49
N SER A 148 -2.12 -14.93 -10.57
CA SER A 148 -1.89 -16.37 -10.68
C SER A 148 -0.45 -16.63 -11.12
N LEU A 149 0.32 -17.30 -10.27
CA LEU A 149 1.63 -17.82 -10.62
C LEU A 149 1.42 -19.13 -11.39
N VAL A 150 1.94 -19.22 -12.61
CA VAL A 150 1.79 -20.38 -13.46
C VAL A 150 3.16 -20.89 -13.91
N ASP A 151 3.37 -22.19 -13.78
CA ASP A 151 4.66 -22.82 -14.02
C ASP A 151 4.80 -23.28 -15.50
N ASP A 152 3.67 -23.48 -16.17
CA ASP A 152 3.63 -23.94 -17.55
C ASP A 152 2.48 -23.33 -18.36
N LEU A 153 2.54 -23.53 -19.68
CA LEU A 153 1.53 -23.02 -20.62
C LEU A 153 0.14 -23.66 -20.45
N VAL A 154 0.04 -24.88 -19.91
CA VAL A 154 -1.24 -25.56 -19.72
C VAL A 154 -2.01 -24.88 -18.60
N GLN A 155 -1.35 -24.61 -17.48
CA GLN A 155 -1.94 -23.86 -16.37
C GLN A 155 -2.29 -22.43 -16.80
N ALA A 156 -1.38 -21.76 -17.54
CA ALA A 156 -1.60 -20.41 -18.02
C ALA A 156 -2.84 -20.32 -18.93
N ARG A 157 -3.03 -21.27 -19.86
CA ARG A 157 -4.23 -21.32 -20.71
C ARG A 157 -5.53 -21.46 -19.94
N ALA A 158 -5.54 -22.30 -18.90
CA ALA A 158 -6.74 -22.48 -18.06
C ALA A 158 -7.12 -21.16 -17.36
N VAL A 159 -6.16 -20.51 -16.69
CA VAL A 159 -6.38 -19.24 -15.99
C VAL A 159 -6.81 -18.13 -16.95
N VAL A 160 -6.14 -18.00 -18.10
CA VAL A 160 -6.48 -16.99 -19.10
C VAL A 160 -7.87 -17.23 -19.69
N ALA A 161 -8.22 -18.50 -20.01
CA ALA A 161 -9.54 -18.83 -20.54
C ALA A 161 -10.66 -18.42 -19.58
N ASP A 162 -10.50 -18.65 -18.28
CA ASP A 162 -11.47 -18.23 -17.25
C ASP A 162 -11.63 -16.71 -17.22
N TYR A 163 -10.53 -15.94 -17.25
CA TYR A 163 -10.61 -14.48 -17.27
C TYR A 163 -11.24 -13.94 -18.56
N LEU A 164 -10.86 -14.49 -19.74
CA LEU A 164 -11.43 -14.07 -21.02
C LEU A 164 -12.93 -14.38 -21.09
N ALA A 165 -13.35 -15.57 -20.62
CA ALA A 165 -14.76 -15.95 -20.54
C ALA A 165 -15.57 -15.01 -19.61
N ALA A 166 -14.93 -14.49 -18.55
CA ALA A 166 -15.55 -13.53 -17.65
C ALA A 166 -15.45 -12.07 -18.16
N GLY A 167 -14.86 -11.83 -19.32
CA GLY A 167 -14.66 -10.48 -19.88
C GLY A 167 -13.67 -9.62 -19.11
N VAL A 168 -12.78 -10.25 -18.32
CA VAL A 168 -11.75 -9.56 -17.54
C VAL A 168 -10.50 -9.33 -18.40
N PRO A 169 -10.03 -8.08 -18.55
CA PRO A 169 -8.77 -7.81 -19.26
C PRO A 169 -7.58 -8.47 -18.55
N VAL A 170 -6.71 -9.11 -19.33
CA VAL A 170 -5.61 -9.93 -18.81
C VAL A 170 -4.26 -9.33 -19.17
N LEU A 171 -3.35 -9.36 -18.21
CA LEU A 171 -1.93 -9.06 -18.33
C LEU A 171 -1.14 -10.32 -18.02
N ALA A 172 -0.23 -10.74 -18.92
CA ALA A 172 0.80 -11.72 -18.60
C ALA A 172 2.16 -11.02 -18.39
N GLU A 173 2.90 -11.47 -17.40
CA GLU A 173 4.25 -11.00 -17.11
C GLU A 173 5.21 -12.18 -16.96
N GLU A 174 6.49 -11.98 -17.30
CA GLU A 174 7.53 -12.94 -16.91
C GLU A 174 7.59 -13.05 -15.38
N ARG A 175 7.82 -14.27 -14.89
CA ARG A 175 8.06 -14.48 -13.46
C ARG A 175 9.46 -14.03 -13.12
N VAL A 176 9.57 -12.91 -12.42
CA VAL A 176 10.84 -12.35 -11.97
C VAL A 176 11.47 -13.25 -10.92
N VAL A 177 12.74 -13.65 -11.12
CA VAL A 177 13.54 -14.29 -10.07
C VAL A 177 14.10 -13.19 -9.17
N MET A 178 13.41 -12.94 -8.09
CA MET A 178 13.73 -11.85 -7.18
C MET A 178 14.52 -12.32 -5.96
N ARG A 179 15.39 -11.45 -5.48
CA ARG A 179 16.08 -11.57 -4.19
C ARG A 179 15.14 -11.17 -3.04
N ARG A 180 14.39 -10.06 -3.23
CA ARG A 180 13.45 -9.49 -2.25
C ARG A 180 12.52 -8.47 -2.90
N GLU A 181 11.52 -8.07 -2.16
CA GLU A 181 10.66 -6.95 -2.51
C GLU A 181 11.06 -5.69 -1.76
N LEU A 182 10.99 -4.55 -2.43
CA LEU A 182 11.29 -3.23 -1.88
C LEU A 182 10.12 -2.28 -2.15
N SER A 183 10.05 -1.20 -1.39
CA SER A 183 9.12 -0.10 -1.68
C SER A 183 9.82 1.24 -1.52
N ALA A 184 9.69 2.09 -2.55
CA ALA A 184 10.11 3.47 -2.54
C ALA A 184 8.88 4.36 -2.37
N LEU A 185 8.80 5.05 -1.23
CA LEU A 185 7.71 5.94 -0.88
C LEU A 185 8.12 7.39 -1.11
N VAL A 186 7.30 8.13 -1.86
CA VAL A 186 7.53 9.55 -2.14
C VAL A 186 6.24 10.36 -1.97
N ALA A 187 6.36 11.66 -1.78
CA ALA A 187 5.27 12.59 -1.84
C ALA A 187 5.58 13.71 -2.83
N ARG A 188 4.57 14.21 -3.53
CA ARG A 188 4.69 15.33 -4.47
C ARG A 188 3.54 16.32 -4.30
N SER A 189 3.87 17.61 -4.23
CA SER A 189 2.90 18.71 -4.21
C SER A 189 2.43 19.08 -5.63
N PRO A 190 1.33 19.85 -5.79
CA PRO A 190 0.85 20.31 -7.10
C PRO A 190 1.89 21.09 -7.90
N PHE A 191 2.80 21.80 -7.23
CA PHE A 191 3.82 22.64 -7.85
C PHE A 191 5.19 21.97 -7.95
N GLY A 192 5.24 20.62 -7.80
CA GLY A 192 6.43 19.83 -8.09
C GLY A 192 7.44 19.72 -6.95
N GLN A 193 7.13 20.17 -5.73
CA GLN A 193 7.97 19.85 -4.59
C GLN A 193 7.87 18.35 -4.33
N GLY A 194 9.01 17.66 -4.28
CA GLY A 194 9.10 16.22 -4.03
C GLY A 194 9.86 15.93 -2.73
N ALA A 195 9.44 14.87 -2.03
CA ALA A 195 10.16 14.33 -0.87
C ALA A 195 10.10 12.80 -0.93
N ALA A 196 11.22 12.14 -0.59
CA ALA A 196 11.35 10.69 -0.58
C ALA A 196 11.75 10.21 0.80
N TRP A 197 11.12 9.15 1.30
CA TRP A 197 11.59 8.41 2.47
C TRP A 197 12.67 7.40 2.08
N PRO A 198 13.43 6.86 3.03
CA PRO A 198 14.27 5.71 2.78
C PRO A 198 13.49 4.57 2.13
N VAL A 199 14.16 3.87 1.21
CA VAL A 199 13.62 2.63 0.62
C VAL A 199 13.52 1.57 1.71
N VAL A 200 12.43 0.82 1.71
CA VAL A 200 12.16 -0.22 2.70
C VAL A 200 12.12 -1.59 2.04
N GLU A 201 12.45 -2.63 2.80
CA GLU A 201 12.16 -4.01 2.44
C GLU A 201 10.76 -4.38 2.90
N THR A 202 10.01 -5.06 2.05
CA THR A 202 8.69 -5.62 2.37
C THR A 202 8.76 -7.14 2.29
N VAL A 203 8.30 -7.78 3.36
CA VAL A 203 8.23 -9.25 3.44
C VAL A 203 6.79 -9.67 3.22
N GLN A 204 6.59 -10.55 2.23
CA GLN A 204 5.28 -11.07 1.89
C GLN A 204 5.14 -12.53 2.35
N GLU A 205 3.97 -12.88 2.87
CA GLU A 205 3.56 -14.26 3.12
C GLU A 205 2.19 -14.46 2.44
N ASP A 206 2.09 -15.46 1.59
CA ASP A 206 0.87 -15.74 0.80
C ASP A 206 0.30 -14.53 0.06
N GLY A 207 1.19 -13.64 -0.44
CA GLY A 207 0.82 -12.42 -1.16
C GLY A 207 0.34 -11.27 -0.26
N ILE A 208 0.46 -11.41 1.05
CA ILE A 208 0.10 -10.36 2.03
C ILE A 208 1.38 -9.84 2.69
N CYS A 209 1.59 -8.52 2.65
CA CYS A 209 2.72 -7.92 3.37
C CYS A 209 2.55 -8.15 4.88
N VAL A 210 3.51 -8.85 5.50
CA VAL A 210 3.53 -9.13 6.94
C VAL A 210 4.48 -8.21 7.69
N THR A 211 5.65 -7.88 7.10
CA THR A 211 6.69 -7.08 7.77
C THR A 211 7.26 -6.04 6.82
N VAL A 212 7.61 -4.88 7.34
CA VAL A 212 8.36 -3.83 6.64
C VAL A 212 9.57 -3.44 7.48
N ILE A 213 10.74 -3.37 6.84
CA ILE A 213 12.01 -3.02 7.48
C ILE A 213 12.52 -1.72 6.88
N ALA A 214 12.70 -0.73 7.70
CA ALA A 214 13.08 0.63 7.29
C ALA A 214 14.35 1.11 8.03
N PRO A 215 15.39 1.50 7.30
CA PRO A 215 15.60 1.33 5.86
C PRO A 215 15.82 -0.13 5.47
N ALA A 216 15.71 -0.44 4.17
CA ALA A 216 15.96 -1.78 3.63
C ALA A 216 17.39 -2.24 4.00
N PRO A 217 17.56 -3.39 4.70
CA PRO A 217 18.88 -3.86 5.10
C PRO A 217 19.73 -4.23 3.87
N ASP A 218 21.03 -4.05 3.97
CA ASP A 218 22.02 -4.37 2.92
C ASP A 218 21.70 -3.80 1.53
N LEU A 219 20.92 -2.74 1.45
CA LEU A 219 20.69 -1.98 0.23
C LEU A 219 21.78 -0.90 0.13
N SER A 220 22.59 -0.93 -0.94
CA SER A 220 23.61 0.08 -1.13
C SER A 220 23.00 1.48 -1.32
N ASP A 221 23.71 2.52 -0.88
CA ASP A 221 23.29 3.92 -1.04
C ASP A 221 22.97 4.27 -2.49
N GLU A 222 23.74 3.72 -3.45
CA GLU A 222 23.53 3.91 -4.87
C GLU A 222 22.18 3.35 -5.33
N LYS A 223 21.84 2.11 -4.93
CA LYS A 223 20.55 1.49 -5.27
C LYS A 223 19.39 2.20 -4.57
N ALA A 224 19.56 2.57 -3.30
CA ALA A 224 18.57 3.33 -2.57
C ALA A 224 18.27 4.66 -3.26
N ALA A 225 19.30 5.40 -3.64
CA ALA A 225 19.17 6.65 -4.38
C ALA A 225 18.52 6.44 -5.75
N ALA A 226 18.91 5.39 -6.49
CA ALA A 226 18.29 5.06 -7.79
C ALA A 226 16.78 4.75 -7.66
N ALA A 227 16.37 3.99 -6.65
CA ALA A 227 14.97 3.69 -6.38
C ALA A 227 14.17 4.96 -6.02
N GLN A 228 14.71 5.82 -5.16
CA GLN A 228 14.09 7.10 -4.79
C GLN A 228 13.96 8.04 -6.00
N GLN A 229 15.01 8.16 -6.81
CA GLN A 229 15.00 8.97 -8.03
C GLN A 229 13.97 8.45 -9.04
N LEU A 230 13.90 7.13 -9.22
CA LEU A 230 12.88 6.50 -10.06
C LEU A 230 11.48 6.86 -9.57
N ALA A 231 11.21 6.71 -8.28
CA ALA A 231 9.90 7.01 -7.70
C ALA A 231 9.51 8.50 -7.83
N LEU A 232 10.46 9.42 -7.57
CA LEU A 232 10.23 10.87 -7.75
C LEU A 232 9.99 11.22 -9.23
N ARG A 233 10.76 10.65 -10.15
CA ARG A 233 10.54 10.82 -11.60
C ARG A 233 9.17 10.31 -12.02
N LEU A 234 8.75 9.13 -11.57
CA LEU A 234 7.44 8.58 -11.86
C LEU A 234 6.31 9.45 -11.28
N ALA A 235 6.48 9.97 -10.06
CA ALA A 235 5.50 10.88 -9.47
C ALA A 235 5.33 12.15 -10.31
N ASP A 236 6.41 12.68 -10.87
CA ASP A 236 6.39 13.87 -11.74
C ASP A 236 5.77 13.57 -13.10
N GLU A 237 6.28 12.56 -13.82
CA GLU A 237 5.85 12.18 -15.17
C GLU A 237 4.38 11.69 -15.24
N LEU A 238 3.87 11.14 -14.15
CA LEU A 238 2.48 10.74 -14.03
C LEU A 238 1.59 11.83 -13.44
N GLY A 239 2.16 12.96 -13.01
CA GLY A 239 1.42 14.07 -12.42
C GLY A 239 0.78 13.76 -11.07
N VAL A 240 1.40 12.92 -10.25
CA VAL A 240 0.87 12.55 -8.94
C VAL A 240 0.89 13.75 -8.01
N VAL A 241 -0.20 13.94 -7.27
CA VAL A 241 -0.30 14.88 -6.14
C VAL A 241 -0.71 14.07 -4.90
N GLY A 242 0.10 14.12 -3.85
CA GLY A 242 -0.05 13.29 -2.67
C GLY A 242 1.11 12.31 -2.52
N VAL A 243 0.87 11.22 -1.81
CA VAL A 243 1.83 10.12 -1.62
C VAL A 243 1.72 9.12 -2.76
N LEU A 244 2.87 8.68 -3.26
CA LEU A 244 3.04 7.56 -4.19
C LEU A 244 3.96 6.52 -3.55
N ALA A 245 3.52 5.27 -3.51
CA ALA A 245 4.38 4.12 -3.26
C ALA A 245 4.68 3.41 -4.60
N VAL A 246 5.95 3.16 -4.85
CA VAL A 246 6.45 2.35 -5.97
C VAL A 246 6.96 1.04 -5.40
N GLU A 247 6.24 -0.03 -5.63
CA GLU A 247 6.69 -1.38 -5.26
C GLU A 247 7.68 -1.90 -6.29
N LEU A 248 8.77 -2.47 -5.82
CA LEU A 248 9.91 -2.88 -6.62
C LEU A 248 10.31 -4.32 -6.31
N PHE A 249 10.69 -5.06 -7.35
CA PHE A 249 11.47 -6.28 -7.21
C PHE A 249 12.96 -5.94 -7.31
N GLU A 250 13.77 -6.35 -6.32
CA GLU A 250 15.21 -6.48 -6.52
C GLU A 250 15.47 -7.90 -7.02
N THR A 251 15.97 -8.01 -8.24
CA THR A 251 16.29 -9.31 -8.86
C THR A 251 17.58 -9.90 -8.26
N VAL A 252 17.84 -11.18 -8.49
CA VAL A 252 19.05 -11.86 -7.99
C VAL A 252 20.35 -11.29 -8.58
N ASP A 253 20.29 -10.69 -9.78
CA ASP A 253 21.41 -9.96 -10.43
C ASP A 253 21.43 -8.47 -10.05
N GLY A 254 20.55 -8.05 -9.14
CA GLY A 254 20.56 -6.74 -8.49
C GLY A 254 19.90 -5.62 -9.27
N GLN A 255 19.11 -5.92 -10.30
CA GLN A 255 18.29 -4.93 -10.98
C GLN A 255 17.05 -4.58 -10.15
N LEU A 256 16.52 -3.37 -10.33
CA LEU A 256 15.25 -2.94 -9.75
C LEU A 256 14.19 -2.91 -10.86
N LEU A 257 13.08 -3.63 -10.67
CA LEU A 257 11.94 -3.66 -11.57
C LEU A 257 10.69 -3.17 -10.85
N VAL A 258 9.93 -2.26 -11.49
CA VAL A 258 8.66 -1.77 -10.92
C VAL A 258 7.61 -2.88 -10.98
N ASN A 259 7.06 -3.22 -9.83
CA ASN A 259 5.94 -4.15 -9.71
C ASN A 259 4.59 -3.43 -9.79
N GLU A 260 4.32 -2.50 -8.87
CA GLU A 260 3.01 -1.84 -8.78
C GLU A 260 3.15 -0.40 -8.27
N LEU A 261 2.12 0.41 -8.52
CA LEU A 261 2.00 1.78 -8.03
C LEU A 261 0.77 1.90 -7.14
N ALA A 262 0.92 2.58 -6.00
CA ALA A 262 -0.20 2.98 -5.16
C ALA A 262 -0.16 4.50 -4.95
N MET A 263 -1.21 5.21 -5.39
CA MET A 263 -1.28 6.68 -5.37
C MET A 263 -2.06 7.20 -4.16
N ARG A 264 -1.70 6.71 -3.00
CA ARG A 264 -2.27 7.03 -1.68
C ARG A 264 -1.28 6.62 -0.59
N PRO A 265 -1.50 6.99 0.68
CA PRO A 265 -0.77 6.36 1.78
C PRO A 265 -0.78 4.83 1.66
N HIS A 266 0.35 4.19 1.90
CA HIS A 266 0.54 2.78 1.60
C HIS A 266 1.00 1.99 2.83
N ASN A 267 0.71 0.68 2.85
CA ASN A 267 1.11 -0.20 3.96
C ASN A 267 2.62 -0.17 4.22
N SER A 268 3.44 -0.16 3.15
CA SER A 268 4.90 -0.05 3.27
C SER A 268 5.39 1.26 3.90
N GLY A 269 4.52 2.27 4.04
CA GLY A 269 4.81 3.55 4.67
C GLY A 269 4.31 3.68 6.12
N HIS A 270 3.66 2.67 6.70
CA HIS A 270 3.10 2.78 8.06
C HIS A 270 4.18 2.96 9.14
N TRP A 271 5.39 2.44 8.92
CA TRP A 271 6.53 2.67 9.79
C TRP A 271 6.84 4.15 10.02
N THR A 272 6.51 5.01 9.03
CA THR A 272 6.79 6.45 9.10
C THR A 272 5.99 7.19 10.18
N MET A 273 4.91 6.59 10.69
CA MET A 273 4.10 7.19 11.76
C MET A 273 4.91 7.40 13.05
N ASP A 274 5.83 6.48 13.33
CA ASP A 274 6.66 6.50 14.54
C ASP A 274 8.15 6.58 14.24
N GLY A 275 8.58 6.21 13.02
CA GLY A 275 10.00 6.06 12.64
C GLY A 275 10.56 7.20 11.80
N ALA A 276 9.76 8.17 11.34
CA ALA A 276 10.19 9.29 10.52
C ALA A 276 9.81 10.63 11.12
N ALA A 277 10.53 11.69 10.75
CA ALA A 277 10.25 13.06 11.20
C ALA A 277 8.86 13.55 10.73
N THR A 278 8.45 13.16 9.52
CA THR A 278 7.09 13.39 9.00
C THR A 278 6.52 12.06 8.50
N GLY A 279 5.40 11.63 9.07
CA GLY A 279 4.70 10.42 8.66
C GLY A 279 3.98 10.60 7.33
N GLN A 280 3.73 9.49 6.62
CA GLN A 280 3.12 9.51 5.30
C GLN A 280 1.73 10.16 5.25
N PHE A 281 0.93 10.02 6.32
CA PHE A 281 -0.43 10.58 6.36
C PHE A 281 -0.41 12.10 6.48
N GLU A 282 0.47 12.64 7.33
CA GLU A 282 0.71 14.07 7.42
C GLU A 282 1.27 14.62 6.10
N GLN A 283 2.26 13.94 5.52
CA GLN A 283 2.87 14.35 4.27
C GLN A 283 1.87 14.31 3.10
N HIS A 284 0.97 13.31 3.09
CA HIS A 284 -0.12 13.26 2.10
C HIS A 284 -1.02 14.48 2.21
N LEU A 285 -1.44 14.83 3.42
CA LEU A 285 -2.24 16.04 3.65
C LEU A 285 -1.50 17.32 3.25
N ARG A 286 -0.21 17.44 3.60
CA ARG A 286 0.60 18.58 3.17
C ARG A 286 0.66 18.68 1.64
N ALA A 287 0.87 17.56 0.96
CA ALA A 287 0.94 17.52 -0.50
C ALA A 287 -0.38 17.91 -1.16
N VAL A 288 -1.51 17.34 -0.74
CA VAL A 288 -2.82 17.60 -1.38
C VAL A 288 -3.41 18.95 -1.02
N LEU A 289 -2.99 19.56 0.10
CA LEU A 289 -3.36 20.90 0.55
C LEU A 289 -2.38 21.98 0.10
N ASP A 290 -1.34 21.60 -0.65
CA ASP A 290 -0.27 22.48 -1.10
C ASP A 290 0.48 23.18 0.05
N TYR A 291 0.67 22.47 1.15
CA TYR A 291 1.58 22.90 2.20
C TYR A 291 3.02 22.49 1.87
N PRO A 292 4.03 23.21 2.36
CA PRO A 292 5.43 22.76 2.25
C PRO A 292 5.59 21.37 2.82
N LEU A 293 6.26 20.49 2.05
CA LEU A 293 6.52 19.12 2.47
C LEU A 293 7.45 19.09 3.68
N GLY A 294 7.21 18.17 4.61
CA GLY A 294 8.02 17.95 5.79
C GLY A 294 9.25 17.10 5.50
N ALA A 295 10.19 17.08 6.44
CA ALA A 295 11.38 16.24 6.37
C ALA A 295 10.99 14.75 6.49
N THR A 296 11.57 13.93 5.61
CA THR A 296 11.32 12.48 5.55
C THR A 296 12.38 11.65 6.25
N THR A 297 13.30 12.31 6.98
CA THR A 297 14.42 11.68 7.68
C THR A 297 13.92 10.70 8.74
N PRO A 298 14.50 9.49 8.83
CA PRO A 298 14.27 8.61 9.97
C PRO A 298 14.69 9.27 11.28
N ILE A 299 13.93 9.03 12.34
CA ILE A 299 14.26 9.53 13.70
C ILE A 299 15.05 8.49 14.51
N VAL A 300 15.13 7.28 14.01
CA VAL A 300 15.93 6.17 14.54
C VAL A 300 16.61 5.44 13.39
N PRO A 301 17.75 4.76 13.63
CA PRO A 301 18.48 4.04 12.59
C PRO A 301 17.70 2.91 11.92
N LEU A 302 16.79 2.28 12.67
CA LEU A 302 16.04 1.10 12.24
C LEU A 302 14.61 1.14 12.78
N THR A 303 13.65 0.84 11.93
CA THR A 303 12.25 0.62 12.33
C THR A 303 11.76 -0.68 11.69
N VAL A 304 11.12 -1.53 12.46
CA VAL A 304 10.41 -2.71 11.95
C VAL A 304 8.93 -2.52 12.21
N MET A 305 8.14 -2.58 11.15
CA MET A 305 6.68 -2.62 11.19
C MET A 305 6.20 -4.04 10.93
N ALA A 306 5.33 -4.56 11.79
CA ALA A 306 4.67 -5.84 11.59
C ALA A 306 3.15 -5.64 11.52
N ASN A 307 2.51 -6.20 10.48
CA ASN A 307 1.06 -6.16 10.34
C ASN A 307 0.40 -7.16 11.30
N VAL A 308 -0.65 -6.71 11.98
CA VAL A 308 -1.52 -7.58 12.79
C VAL A 308 -2.62 -8.10 11.86
N LEU A 309 -2.60 -9.39 11.59
CA LEU A 309 -3.58 -10.06 10.73
C LEU A 309 -4.62 -10.78 11.61
N GLY A 310 -5.88 -10.79 11.19
CA GLY A 310 -6.89 -11.61 11.86
C GLY A 310 -6.52 -13.09 11.73
N ALA A 311 -6.54 -13.82 12.85
CA ALA A 311 -6.27 -15.24 12.91
C ALA A 311 -7.39 -16.09 12.28
N ALA A 312 -7.10 -17.36 11.97
CA ALA A 312 -8.09 -18.31 11.46
C ALA A 312 -9.25 -18.54 12.45
N GLN A 313 -8.93 -18.48 13.75
CA GLN A 313 -9.92 -18.51 14.84
C GLN A 313 -9.68 -17.27 15.71
N THR A 314 -10.74 -16.49 15.91
CA THR A 314 -10.67 -15.32 16.80
C THR A 314 -10.37 -15.78 18.22
N PRO A 315 -9.34 -15.23 18.88
CA PRO A 315 -9.00 -15.57 20.27
C PRO A 315 -10.17 -15.26 21.21
N SER A 316 -10.30 -16.05 22.28
CA SER A 316 -11.28 -15.78 23.35
C SER A 316 -10.92 -14.55 24.19
N MET A 317 -9.63 -14.23 24.28
CA MET A 317 -9.11 -13.04 24.94
C MET A 317 -9.47 -11.78 24.16
N SER A 318 -10.02 -10.78 24.81
CA SER A 318 -10.37 -9.50 24.20
C SER A 318 -9.13 -8.75 23.69
N MET A 319 -9.32 -7.85 22.72
CA MET A 319 -8.22 -7.02 22.23
C MET A 319 -7.60 -6.15 23.34
N ASP A 320 -8.41 -5.66 24.28
CA ASP A 320 -7.93 -4.85 25.40
C ASP A 320 -7.02 -5.66 26.33
N GLU A 321 -7.37 -6.93 26.60
CA GLU A 321 -6.50 -7.83 27.39
C GLU A 321 -5.21 -8.15 26.62
N ARG A 322 -5.31 -8.40 25.31
CA ARG A 322 -4.13 -8.62 24.47
C ARG A 322 -3.19 -7.39 24.46
N LEU A 323 -3.74 -6.18 24.41
CA LEU A 323 -2.96 -4.94 24.52
C LEU A 323 -2.31 -4.79 25.90
N HIS A 324 -3.04 -5.12 26.97
CA HIS A 324 -2.51 -5.07 28.34
C HIS A 324 -1.24 -5.94 28.48
N HIS A 325 -1.31 -7.19 28.04
CA HIS A 325 -0.18 -8.12 28.11
C HIS A 325 0.95 -7.75 27.13
N LEU A 326 0.60 -7.25 25.95
CA LEU A 326 1.60 -6.76 25.01
C LEU A 326 2.46 -5.65 25.61
N PHE A 327 1.82 -4.61 26.18
CA PHE A 327 2.53 -3.48 26.78
C PHE A 327 3.29 -3.86 28.05
N ALA A 328 2.84 -4.89 28.79
CA ALA A 328 3.60 -5.43 29.92
C ALA A 328 4.91 -6.08 29.45
N ARG A 329 4.90 -6.78 28.30
CA ARG A 329 6.07 -7.44 27.75
C ARG A 329 6.94 -6.52 26.88
N TYR A 330 6.31 -5.72 26.01
CA TYR A 330 6.96 -4.80 25.07
C TYR A 330 6.45 -3.37 25.26
N PRO A 331 6.91 -2.66 26.31
CA PRO A 331 6.42 -1.31 26.63
C PRO A 331 6.81 -0.25 25.58
N ASP A 332 7.76 -0.57 24.70
CA ASP A 332 8.21 0.26 23.58
C ASP A 332 7.42 0.01 22.29
N ALA A 333 6.49 -0.94 22.26
CA ALA A 333 5.67 -1.22 21.08
C ALA A 333 4.73 -0.04 20.77
N ARG A 334 4.72 0.37 19.50
CA ARG A 334 3.81 1.38 18.97
C ARG A 334 2.69 0.68 18.20
N VAL A 335 1.50 0.66 18.77
CA VAL A 335 0.36 -0.10 18.24
C VAL A 335 -0.64 0.82 17.55
N HIS A 336 -1.05 0.45 16.35
CA HIS A 336 -2.03 1.15 15.55
C HIS A 336 -3.15 0.17 15.13
N LEU A 337 -4.25 0.15 15.88
CA LEU A 337 -5.42 -0.66 15.56
C LEU A 337 -6.38 0.10 14.65
N TYR A 338 -6.98 -0.60 13.69
CA TYR A 338 -7.82 0.01 12.67
C TYR A 338 -9.31 0.06 13.01
N GLY A 339 -9.75 -0.56 14.10
CA GLY A 339 -11.18 -0.66 14.43
C GLY A 339 -11.95 -1.59 13.48
N LYS A 340 -11.28 -2.57 12.91
CA LYS A 340 -11.87 -3.59 12.03
C LYS A 340 -12.24 -4.85 12.80
N GLY A 341 -13.37 -5.47 12.42
CA GLY A 341 -13.68 -6.82 12.87
C GLY A 341 -12.62 -7.82 12.41
N GLU A 342 -12.26 -8.74 13.30
CA GLU A 342 -11.28 -9.79 13.03
C GLU A 342 -11.85 -10.80 12.03
N ARG A 343 -11.10 -11.05 10.95
CA ARG A 343 -11.36 -12.08 9.94
C ARG A 343 -10.03 -12.65 9.47
N PRO A 344 -9.94 -13.94 9.11
CA PRO A 344 -8.70 -14.57 8.67
C PRO A 344 -7.99 -13.75 7.58
N GLY A 345 -6.71 -13.47 7.79
CA GLY A 345 -5.85 -12.72 6.86
C GLY A 345 -6.15 -11.22 6.72
N ARG A 346 -7.19 -10.69 7.38
CA ARG A 346 -7.51 -9.25 7.32
C ARG A 346 -6.53 -8.45 8.17
N LYS A 347 -5.89 -7.44 7.58
CA LYS A 347 -5.07 -6.47 8.33
C LYS A 347 -5.98 -5.70 9.29
N ILE A 348 -5.82 -5.91 10.60
CA ILE A 348 -6.61 -5.29 11.68
C ILE A 348 -5.84 -4.22 12.44
N GLY A 349 -4.52 -4.16 12.25
CA GLY A 349 -3.62 -3.20 12.84
C GLY A 349 -2.20 -3.39 12.34
N HIS A 350 -1.29 -2.62 12.90
CA HIS A 350 0.16 -2.84 12.78
C HIS A 350 0.87 -2.39 14.05
N ILE A 351 2.10 -2.86 14.21
CA ILE A 351 2.99 -2.51 15.31
C ILE A 351 4.28 -1.97 14.72
N ASN A 352 4.77 -0.85 15.24
CA ASN A 352 6.10 -0.35 14.96
C ASN A 352 7.01 -0.57 16.17
N LEU A 353 8.20 -1.14 15.95
CA LEU A 353 9.29 -1.17 16.91
C LEU A 353 10.47 -0.35 16.39
N LEU A 354 10.99 0.51 17.25
CA LEU A 354 12.06 1.45 16.94
C LEU A 354 13.39 0.91 17.49
N GLY A 355 14.35 0.65 16.60
CA GLY A 355 15.70 0.20 16.95
C GLY A 355 16.63 1.37 17.17
N ARG A 356 17.47 1.27 18.21
CA ARG A 356 18.57 2.22 18.50
C ARG A 356 19.85 1.69 17.86
N ASP A 357 20.93 2.49 17.88
CA ASP A 357 22.24 2.18 17.26
C ASP A 357 22.82 0.80 17.61
N THR A 358 22.49 0.29 18.79
CA THR A 358 22.96 -1.02 19.27
C THR A 358 21.94 -2.15 19.07
N THR A 359 20.80 -1.87 18.44
CA THR A 359 19.75 -2.88 18.28
C THR A 359 20.06 -3.74 17.05
N ASP A 360 20.17 -5.05 17.27
CA ASP A 360 20.28 -6.02 16.20
C ASP A 360 18.97 -6.15 15.41
N LEU A 361 19.05 -6.16 14.08
CA LEU A 361 17.89 -6.29 13.19
C LEU A 361 17.09 -7.56 13.46
N ALA A 362 17.77 -8.72 13.61
CA ALA A 362 17.09 -10.00 13.82
C ALA A 362 16.25 -9.97 15.08
N THR A 363 16.82 -9.46 16.18
CA THR A 363 16.13 -9.31 17.47
C THR A 363 14.94 -8.34 17.36
N LEU A 364 15.10 -7.20 16.66
CA LEU A 364 14.01 -6.24 16.53
C LEU A 364 12.87 -6.82 15.69
N ARG A 365 13.19 -7.52 14.61
CA ARG A 365 12.24 -8.18 13.74
C ARG A 365 11.48 -9.28 14.49
N GLU A 366 12.17 -10.17 15.18
CA GLU A 366 11.56 -11.22 15.99
C GLU A 366 10.56 -10.65 17.02
N ARG A 367 10.95 -9.55 17.70
CA ARG A 367 10.07 -8.88 18.66
C ARG A 367 8.82 -8.28 17.98
N ALA A 368 8.96 -7.64 16.82
CA ALA A 368 7.85 -7.06 16.10
C ALA A 368 6.87 -8.13 15.59
N GLU A 369 7.41 -9.21 15.02
CA GLU A 369 6.62 -10.34 14.52
C GLU A 369 5.93 -11.09 15.69
N SER A 370 6.64 -11.31 16.82
CA SER A 370 6.06 -11.90 18.03
C SER A 370 4.95 -11.05 18.63
N ALA A 371 5.13 -9.72 18.66
CA ALA A 371 4.10 -8.77 19.11
C ALA A 371 2.85 -8.80 18.22
N ALA A 372 3.03 -8.83 16.90
CA ALA A 372 1.93 -8.93 15.94
C ALA A 372 1.21 -10.28 16.04
N HIS A 373 1.97 -11.38 16.19
CA HIS A 373 1.43 -12.72 16.43
C HIS A 373 0.58 -12.77 17.69
N TRP A 374 1.08 -12.19 18.80
CA TRP A 374 0.33 -12.09 20.06
C TRP A 374 -1.02 -11.38 19.88
N LEU A 375 -1.03 -10.21 19.24
CA LEU A 375 -2.28 -9.49 19.00
C LEU A 375 -3.24 -10.24 18.07
N SER A 376 -2.71 -11.05 17.16
CA SER A 376 -3.51 -11.87 16.25
C SER A 376 -4.11 -13.09 16.93
N HIS A 377 -3.31 -13.83 17.71
CA HIS A 377 -3.65 -15.19 18.18
C HIS A 377 -3.96 -15.28 19.68
N GLY A 378 -3.57 -14.28 20.49
CA GLY A 378 -3.71 -14.30 21.95
C GLY A 378 -2.75 -15.32 22.62
N GLU A 379 -1.73 -15.76 21.91
CA GLU A 379 -0.67 -16.64 22.39
C GLU A 379 0.68 -16.16 21.86
N TRP A 380 1.73 -16.32 22.66
CA TRP A 380 3.08 -15.95 22.26
C TRP A 380 3.74 -17.07 21.44
N SER A 381 4.44 -16.70 20.39
CA SER A 381 5.13 -17.67 19.50
C SER A 381 6.22 -18.48 20.21
N ASP A 382 6.79 -17.97 21.31
CA ASP A 382 7.79 -18.64 22.15
C ASP A 382 7.19 -19.40 23.34
N GLY A 383 5.86 -19.46 23.44
CA GLY A 383 5.14 -20.16 24.51
C GLY A 383 5.18 -19.44 25.86
N TRP A 384 5.71 -18.21 25.94
CA TRP A 384 5.66 -17.43 27.19
C TRP A 384 4.22 -17.22 27.63
N ASN A 385 3.94 -17.47 28.92
CA ASN A 385 2.62 -17.30 29.50
C ASN A 385 2.64 -16.14 30.52
N PRO A 386 1.83 -15.09 30.35
CA PRO A 386 1.80 -13.95 31.26
C PRO A 386 1.29 -14.29 32.67
N HIS A 387 0.71 -15.49 32.87
CA HIS A 387 0.13 -15.95 34.14
C HIS A 387 0.99 -16.99 34.86
N GLU A 388 2.12 -17.37 34.31
CA GLU A 388 3.16 -18.20 34.93
C GLU A 388 4.36 -17.35 35.40
#